data_fa5983bb738e46af644bf616dc16c067
#
_entry.id   fa5983bb738e46af644bf616dc16c067
#
_cell.length_a   1.000
_cell.length_b   1.000
_cell.length_c   1.000
_cell.angle_alpha   90.00
_cell.angle_beta   90.00
_cell.angle_gamma   90.00
#
_symmetry.space_group_name_H-M   'P 1'
#
loop_
_entity.id
_entity.type
_entity.pdbx_description
1 polymer ?
#
loop_
_entity_poly.entity_id
_entity_poly.type
_entity_poly.pdbx_seq_one_letter_code
_entity_poly.pdbx_strand_id
1 'polypeptide(L)'
;TLPQSEILLNYSRFKTVVAGRRFGKTYLSVNMLLQAAVTGKDKHCWYVAPTYGSAKEIAWDMLIHTIPQEYISRTNESSLMLRLINGSVISLKGAEKPNNLRGRALDFVVLDEFADMRPEAWFEVIRPSLSDRQGSAVFIGTPKGRNHFYDLWAKGMDGADDWSSFQYTTLDGGNVPESEVQAARSDLDERTFNQEYCAEFVTYSGLIYYAFSRELSVSDYVEDNAPLHVGMDFNLD
;
A
#
# COMPACT_ATOMS: atom_id res chain seq x y z
N THR A 1 16.36 3.58 -6.10
CA THR A 1 16.08 3.25 -7.52
C THR A 1 15.40 4.41 -8.22
N LEU A 2 15.37 4.40 -9.56
CA LEU A 2 14.68 5.44 -10.35
C LEU A 2 13.17 5.54 -9.99
N PRO A 3 12.40 4.44 -9.90
CA PRO A 3 11.01 4.47 -9.47
C PRO A 3 10.79 5.12 -8.11
N GLN A 4 11.61 4.78 -7.13
CA GLN A 4 11.52 5.40 -5.79
C GLN A 4 11.82 6.91 -5.83
N SER A 5 12.79 7.33 -6.66
CA SER A 5 13.11 8.75 -6.84
C SER A 5 11.97 9.51 -7.50
N GLU A 6 11.29 8.92 -8.48
CA GLU A 6 10.11 9.50 -9.13
C GLU A 6 8.99 9.78 -8.12
N ILE A 7 8.70 8.80 -7.24
CA ILE A 7 7.70 8.97 -6.18
C ILE A 7 8.10 10.07 -5.19
N LEU A 8 9.38 10.10 -4.78
CA LEU A 8 9.91 11.10 -3.84
C LEU A 8 9.86 12.52 -4.39
N LEU A 9 10.14 12.69 -5.68
CA LEU A 9 10.19 13.99 -6.35
C LEU A 9 8.81 14.49 -6.81
N ASN A 10 7.78 13.65 -6.78
CA ASN A 10 6.43 14.07 -7.10
C ASN A 10 5.87 14.98 -6.00
N TYR A 11 5.22 16.08 -6.37
CA TYR A 11 4.71 17.11 -5.45
C TYR A 11 3.22 16.99 -5.13
N SER A 12 2.53 15.99 -5.64
CA SER A 12 1.10 15.81 -5.36
C SER A 12 0.87 15.63 -3.86
N ARG A 13 -0.20 16.22 -3.38
CA ARG A 13 -0.59 16.19 -1.97
C ARG A 13 -0.93 14.77 -1.50
N PHE A 14 -1.56 13.99 -2.35
CA PHE A 14 -1.95 12.60 -2.10
C PHE A 14 -1.31 11.69 -3.13
N LYS A 15 -0.63 10.65 -2.66
CA LYS A 15 0.04 9.68 -3.53
C LYS A 15 -0.43 8.27 -3.22
N THR A 16 -0.76 7.51 -4.24
CA THR A 16 -1.07 6.09 -4.13
C THR A 16 0.03 5.28 -4.80
N VAL A 17 0.72 4.45 -4.02
CA VAL A 17 1.86 3.65 -4.48
C VAL A 17 1.52 2.18 -4.36
N VAL A 18 1.20 1.57 -5.47
CA VAL A 18 0.93 0.14 -5.60
C VAL A 18 2.21 -0.54 -6.03
N ALA A 19 2.75 -1.44 -5.22
CA ALA A 19 4.02 -2.06 -5.56
C ALA A 19 4.13 -3.51 -5.10
N GLY A 20 4.81 -4.31 -5.91
CA GLY A 20 5.08 -5.71 -5.62
C GLY A 20 5.89 -5.92 -4.34
N ARG A 21 5.94 -7.17 -3.87
CA ARG A 21 6.76 -7.51 -2.71
C ARG A 21 8.24 -7.18 -2.97
N ARG A 22 8.96 -6.80 -1.92
CA ARG A 22 10.40 -6.47 -2.00
C ARG A 22 10.76 -5.26 -2.90
N PHE A 23 9.80 -4.48 -3.35
CA PHE A 23 10.03 -3.21 -4.06
C PHE A 23 10.84 -2.21 -3.21
N GLY A 24 10.79 -2.31 -1.88
CA GLY A 24 11.39 -1.36 -0.95
C GLY A 24 10.39 -0.34 -0.41
N LYS A 25 9.12 -0.72 -0.32
CA LYS A 25 8.01 0.13 0.18
C LYS A 25 8.32 0.76 1.53
N THR A 26 8.78 -0.04 2.50
CA THR A 26 9.08 0.44 3.86
C THR A 26 10.22 1.47 3.86
N TYR A 27 11.28 1.19 3.12
CA TYR A 27 12.41 2.14 2.99
C TYR A 27 11.96 3.47 2.39
N LEU A 28 11.16 3.42 1.32
CA LEU A 28 10.57 4.60 0.69
C LEU A 28 9.69 5.36 1.69
N SER A 29 8.81 4.67 2.41
CA SER A 29 7.89 5.23 3.41
C SER A 29 8.63 5.96 4.52
N VAL A 30 9.67 5.34 5.09
CA VAL A 30 10.49 5.94 6.14
C VAL A 30 11.22 7.19 5.63
N ASN A 31 11.79 7.14 4.41
CA ASN A 31 12.44 8.31 3.82
C ASN A 31 11.47 9.48 3.58
N MET A 32 10.27 9.22 3.05
CA MET A 32 9.24 10.25 2.85
C MET A 32 8.79 10.86 4.19
N LEU A 33 8.64 10.03 5.22
CA LEU A 33 8.28 10.45 6.56
C LEU A 33 9.35 11.36 7.17
N LEU A 34 10.63 10.99 7.02
CA LEU A 34 11.77 11.79 7.47
C LEU A 34 11.89 13.11 6.71
N GLN A 35 11.76 13.06 5.39
CA GLN A 35 11.78 14.27 4.55
C GLN A 35 10.69 15.26 5.01
N ALA A 36 9.47 14.78 5.24
CA ALA A 36 8.38 15.61 5.73
C ALA A 36 8.66 16.20 7.13
N ALA A 37 9.24 15.40 8.04
CA ALA A 37 9.55 15.83 9.41
C ALA A 37 10.69 16.85 9.50
N VAL A 38 11.67 16.79 8.57
CA VAL A 38 12.81 17.71 8.60
C VAL A 38 12.57 18.99 7.79
N THR A 39 11.59 18.99 6.87
CA THR A 39 11.26 20.14 6.02
C THR A 39 10.42 21.18 6.76
N GLY A 40 10.88 21.68 7.89
CA GLY A 40 10.17 22.69 8.66
C GLY A 40 10.34 22.47 10.15
N LYS A 41 9.47 23.12 10.94
CA LYS A 41 9.47 23.00 12.40
C LYS A 41 8.11 22.51 12.89
N ASP A 42 8.12 21.81 14.02
CA ASP A 42 6.92 21.37 14.74
C ASP A 42 5.93 20.56 13.89
N LYS A 43 6.47 19.76 12.95
CA LYS A 43 5.69 18.89 12.09
C LYS A 43 5.18 17.67 12.86
N HIS A 44 3.94 17.27 12.59
CA HIS A 44 3.34 16.04 13.09
C HIS A 44 3.21 15.04 11.96
N CYS A 45 4.04 14.00 12.00
CA CYS A 45 4.13 12.98 10.95
C CYS A 45 3.77 11.61 11.52
N TRP A 46 2.91 10.87 10.82
CA TRP A 46 2.53 9.52 11.23
C TRP A 46 2.91 8.47 10.19
N TYR A 47 3.38 7.34 10.70
CA TYR A 47 3.41 6.07 9.97
C TYR A 47 2.29 5.20 10.54
N VAL A 48 1.36 4.81 9.70
CA VAL A 48 0.19 4.01 10.08
C VAL A 48 0.27 2.68 9.37
N ALA A 49 0.17 1.58 10.13
CA ALA A 49 0.08 0.22 9.62
C ALA A 49 -1.27 -0.41 10.06
N PRO A 50 -1.68 -1.56 9.51
CA PRO A 50 -2.94 -2.21 9.90
C PRO A 50 -3.06 -2.45 11.40
N THR A 51 -1.95 -2.81 12.06
CA THR A 51 -1.90 -2.98 13.53
C THR A 51 -0.72 -2.22 14.13
N TYR A 52 -0.82 -1.93 15.44
CA TYR A 52 0.29 -1.33 16.18
C TYR A 52 1.53 -2.23 16.22
N GLY A 53 1.33 -3.55 16.35
CA GLY A 53 2.41 -4.54 16.30
C GLY A 53 3.13 -4.52 14.96
N SER A 54 2.39 -4.53 13.85
CA SER A 54 3.01 -4.47 12.51
C SER A 54 3.72 -3.14 12.27
N ALA A 55 3.20 -2.01 12.75
CA ALA A 55 3.91 -0.72 12.66
C ALA A 55 5.27 -0.78 13.35
N LYS A 56 5.34 -1.41 14.54
CA LYS A 56 6.58 -1.60 15.28
C LYS A 56 7.57 -2.49 14.54
N GLU A 57 7.13 -3.68 14.16
CA GLU A 57 7.99 -4.68 13.50
C GLU A 57 8.54 -4.21 12.15
N ILE A 58 7.71 -3.48 11.38
CA ILE A 58 8.08 -3.08 10.02
C ILE A 58 8.97 -1.84 10.01
N ALA A 59 8.63 -0.80 10.78
CA ALA A 59 9.19 0.53 10.56
C ALA A 59 9.99 1.09 11.75
N TRP A 60 9.80 0.61 12.99
CA TRP A 60 10.40 1.26 14.15
C TRP A 60 11.92 1.21 14.14
N ASP A 61 12.50 0.04 13.99
CA ASP A 61 13.95 -0.12 13.99
C ASP A 61 14.60 0.60 12.80
N MET A 62 13.97 0.52 11.63
CA MET A 62 14.46 1.25 10.45
C MET A 62 14.45 2.75 10.69
N LEU A 63 13.38 3.29 11.28
CA LEU A 63 13.26 4.71 11.58
C LEU A 63 14.36 5.18 12.55
N ILE A 64 14.60 4.45 13.64
CA ILE A 64 15.63 4.79 14.63
C ILE A 64 17.03 4.75 14.01
N HIS A 65 17.33 3.73 13.21
CA HIS A 65 18.67 3.58 12.62
C HIS A 65 18.93 4.53 11.44
N THR A 66 17.88 5.04 10.79
CA THR A 66 18.01 5.96 9.66
C THR A 66 18.31 7.38 10.12
N ILE A 67 17.85 7.78 11.32
CA ILE A 67 18.05 9.14 11.84
C ILE A 67 19.35 9.18 12.67
N PRO A 68 20.32 10.03 12.33
CA PRO A 68 21.48 10.22 13.20
C PRO A 68 21.05 10.70 14.60
N GLN A 69 21.67 10.14 15.64
CA GLN A 69 21.26 10.33 17.03
C GLN A 69 21.25 11.81 17.46
N GLU A 70 22.13 12.62 16.90
CA GLU A 70 22.20 14.07 17.17
C GLU A 70 20.95 14.85 16.74
N TYR A 71 20.13 14.31 15.84
CA TYR A 71 18.86 14.94 15.43
C TYR A 71 17.65 14.48 16.26
N ILE A 72 17.84 13.52 17.16
CA ILE A 72 16.79 13.01 18.04
C ILE A 72 16.87 13.70 19.40
N SER A 73 15.83 14.48 19.75
CA SER A 73 15.75 15.11 21.07
C SER A 73 15.10 14.20 22.13
N ARG A 74 14.20 13.30 21.70
CA ARG A 74 13.53 12.34 22.60
C ARG A 74 13.00 11.15 21.85
N THR A 75 13.19 9.96 22.44
CA THR A 75 12.58 8.70 22.02
C THR A 75 11.64 8.17 23.09
N ASN A 76 10.49 7.67 22.69
CA ASN A 76 9.56 6.96 23.54
C ASN A 76 9.13 5.64 22.85
N GLU A 77 9.75 4.56 23.27
CA GLU A 77 9.53 3.23 22.67
C GLU A 77 8.16 2.65 22.98
N SER A 78 7.61 2.95 24.16
CA SER A 78 6.28 2.44 24.55
C SER A 78 5.15 3.04 23.72
N SER A 79 5.29 4.28 23.28
CA SER A 79 4.33 4.96 22.41
C SER A 79 4.78 5.06 20.95
N LEU A 80 5.93 4.44 20.60
CA LEU A 80 6.57 4.47 19.28
C LEU A 80 6.64 5.89 18.72
N MET A 81 7.25 6.80 19.49
CA MET A 81 7.31 8.22 19.18
C MET A 81 8.74 8.74 19.23
N LEU A 82 9.14 9.44 18.19
CA LEU A 82 10.37 10.21 18.11
C LEU A 82 10.08 11.70 18.04
N ARG A 83 10.81 12.48 18.83
CA ARG A 83 10.85 13.95 18.69
C ARG A 83 12.21 14.36 18.15
N LEU A 84 12.20 15.17 17.11
CA LEU A 84 13.42 15.73 16.51
C LEU A 84 13.79 17.06 17.17
N ILE A 85 15.05 17.48 17.00
CA ILE A 85 15.55 18.75 17.53
C ILE A 85 14.84 19.99 16.96
N ASN A 86 14.25 19.89 15.74
CA ASN A 86 13.44 20.95 15.13
C ASN A 86 12.00 21.02 15.68
N GLY A 87 11.69 20.24 16.74
CA GLY A 87 10.37 20.14 17.36
C GLY A 87 9.41 19.14 16.70
N SER A 88 9.72 18.67 15.51
CA SER A 88 8.87 17.73 14.78
C SER A 88 8.73 16.40 15.52
N VAL A 89 7.57 15.79 15.38
CA VAL A 89 7.22 14.51 16.03
C VAL A 89 6.83 13.50 14.98
N ILE A 90 7.48 12.35 15.01
CA ILE A 90 7.13 11.17 14.22
C ILE A 90 6.53 10.13 15.17
N SER A 91 5.37 9.58 14.83
CA SER A 91 4.72 8.53 15.61
C SER A 91 4.26 7.39 14.73
N LEU A 92 4.48 6.16 15.20
CA LEU A 92 3.94 4.98 14.57
C LEU A 92 2.60 4.61 15.21
N LYS A 93 1.63 4.23 14.40
CA LYS A 93 0.24 3.97 14.81
C LYS A 93 -0.30 2.70 14.15
N GLY A 94 -1.25 2.05 14.82
CA GLY A 94 -2.07 0.99 14.25
C GLY A 94 -3.47 1.49 13.87
N ALA A 95 -3.99 1.00 12.75
CA ALA A 95 -5.32 1.34 12.26
C ALA A 95 -6.41 0.37 12.74
N GLU A 96 -6.09 -0.61 13.60
CA GLU A 96 -7.06 -1.59 14.12
C GLU A 96 -8.23 -0.96 14.87
N LYS A 97 -8.02 0.21 15.46
CA LYS A 97 -9.05 1.01 16.14
C LYS A 97 -9.02 2.44 15.61
N PRO A 98 -9.69 2.73 14.48
CA PRO A 98 -9.60 4.03 13.81
C PRO A 98 -9.91 5.23 14.73
N ASN A 99 -10.86 5.09 15.65
CA ASN A 99 -11.21 6.15 16.58
C ASN A 99 -10.06 6.61 17.50
N ASN A 100 -9.09 5.74 17.78
CA ASN A 100 -7.91 6.10 18.57
C ASN A 100 -6.94 7.03 17.83
N LEU A 101 -7.13 7.21 16.53
CA LEU A 101 -6.35 8.11 15.68
C LEU A 101 -6.90 9.54 15.64
N ARG A 102 -8.04 9.81 16.29
CA ARG A 102 -8.67 11.15 16.33
C ARG A 102 -7.90 12.14 17.20
N GLY A 103 -8.08 13.43 16.95
CA GLY A 103 -7.66 14.52 17.85
C GLY A 103 -6.24 15.07 17.63
N ARG A 104 -5.64 14.79 16.49
CA ARG A 104 -4.34 15.39 16.11
C ARG A 104 -4.40 16.00 14.73
N ALA A 105 -3.93 17.24 14.60
CA ALA A 105 -3.65 17.84 13.29
C ALA A 105 -2.33 17.28 12.74
N LEU A 106 -2.34 16.82 11.49
CA LEU A 106 -1.22 16.16 10.84
C LEU A 106 -0.67 16.97 9.67
N ASP A 107 0.63 16.96 9.52
CA ASP A 107 1.34 17.54 8.37
C ASP A 107 1.60 16.47 7.29
N PHE A 108 1.88 15.24 7.71
CA PHE A 108 2.17 14.14 6.78
C PHE A 108 1.77 12.78 7.38
N VAL A 109 1.27 11.90 6.55
CA VAL A 109 0.99 10.52 6.95
C VAL A 109 1.35 9.53 5.85
N VAL A 110 1.99 8.44 6.24
CA VAL A 110 2.13 7.22 5.44
C VAL A 110 1.11 6.20 5.97
N LEU A 111 0.31 5.62 5.07
CA LEU A 111 -0.57 4.48 5.35
C LEU A 111 0.01 3.27 4.63
N ASP A 112 0.74 2.43 5.37
CA ASP A 112 1.42 1.24 4.82
C ASP A 112 0.52 0.02 4.90
N GLU A 113 0.58 -0.83 3.88
CA GLU A 113 -0.34 -1.95 3.65
C GLU A 113 -1.80 -1.50 3.73
N PHE A 114 -2.10 -0.39 3.04
CA PHE A 114 -3.41 0.27 3.11
C PHE A 114 -4.58 -0.62 2.66
N ALA A 115 -4.33 -1.57 1.76
CA ALA A 115 -5.33 -2.56 1.35
C ALA A 115 -5.89 -3.40 2.51
N ASP A 116 -5.14 -3.54 3.62
CA ASP A 116 -5.53 -4.29 4.82
C ASP A 116 -6.18 -3.43 5.91
N MET A 117 -6.22 -2.12 5.72
CA MET A 117 -6.85 -1.23 6.68
C MET A 117 -8.35 -1.13 6.43
N ARG A 118 -9.10 -0.80 7.48
CA ARG A 118 -10.49 -0.40 7.33
C ARG A 118 -10.57 0.97 6.65
N PRO A 119 -11.45 1.16 5.64
CA PRO A 119 -11.57 2.43 4.93
C PRO A 119 -11.90 3.62 5.85
N GLU A 120 -12.62 3.40 6.96
CA GLU A 120 -12.97 4.43 7.94
C GLU A 120 -11.73 5.11 8.54
N ALA A 121 -10.60 4.39 8.65
CA ALA A 121 -9.35 4.96 9.16
C ALA A 121 -8.91 6.17 8.34
N TRP A 122 -9.04 6.10 7.02
CA TRP A 122 -8.76 7.21 6.15
C TRP A 122 -9.92 8.20 6.08
N PHE A 123 -11.09 7.76 5.62
CA PHE A 123 -12.17 8.66 5.24
C PHE A 123 -12.75 9.45 6.42
N GLU A 124 -12.86 8.82 7.60
CA GLU A 124 -13.49 9.43 8.77
C GLU A 124 -12.51 10.06 9.76
N VAL A 125 -11.25 9.62 9.76
CA VAL A 125 -10.31 10.01 10.81
C VAL A 125 -9.09 10.75 10.27
N ILE A 126 -8.28 10.09 9.42
CA ILE A 126 -6.99 10.66 9.00
C ILE A 126 -7.19 11.80 8.00
N ARG A 127 -8.09 11.66 7.03
CA ARG A 127 -8.36 12.71 6.03
C ARG A 127 -8.79 14.05 6.69
N PRO A 128 -9.72 14.07 7.65
CA PRO A 128 -10.03 15.28 8.40
C PRO A 128 -8.83 15.84 9.19
N SER A 129 -8.00 14.97 9.79
CA SER A 129 -6.83 15.38 10.57
C SER A 129 -5.75 16.13 9.76
N LEU A 130 -5.76 15.99 8.44
CA LEU A 130 -4.87 16.70 7.52
C LEU A 130 -5.40 18.09 7.11
N SER A 131 -6.66 18.41 7.43
CA SER A 131 -7.31 19.62 6.92
C SER A 131 -6.74 20.90 7.51
N ASP A 132 -6.50 20.95 8.81
CA ASP A 132 -6.04 22.14 9.55
C ASP A 132 -4.65 22.61 9.07
N ARG A 133 -3.78 21.67 8.72
CA ARG A 133 -2.40 21.93 8.31
C ARG A 133 -2.17 21.80 6.82
N GLN A 134 -3.23 21.54 6.05
CA GLN A 134 -3.14 21.19 4.63
C GLN A 134 -2.14 20.05 4.37
N GLY A 135 -2.09 19.11 5.31
CA GLY A 135 -1.15 18.00 5.28
C GLY A 135 -1.36 17.07 4.11
N SER A 136 -0.36 16.24 3.84
CA SER A 136 -0.31 15.29 2.73
C SER A 136 -0.29 13.85 3.18
N ALA A 137 -0.64 12.92 2.28
CA ALA A 137 -0.68 11.50 2.58
C ALA A 137 -0.11 10.64 1.45
N VAL A 138 0.48 9.52 1.85
CA VAL A 138 0.92 8.46 0.95
C VAL A 138 0.25 7.16 1.36
N PHE A 139 -0.42 6.53 0.42
CA PHE A 139 -0.99 5.19 0.54
C PHE A 139 -0.06 4.24 -0.17
N ILE A 140 0.46 3.25 0.52
CA ILE A 140 1.41 2.32 -0.05
C ILE A 140 1.06 0.89 0.35
N GLY A 141 1.27 -0.07 -0.55
CA GLY A 141 1.00 -1.47 -0.27
C GLY A 141 1.05 -2.34 -1.51
N THR A 142 0.85 -3.63 -1.29
CA THR A 142 0.59 -4.60 -2.33
C THR A 142 -0.93 -4.61 -2.62
N PRO A 143 -1.37 -4.68 -3.87
CA PRO A 143 -2.80 -4.66 -4.19
C PRO A 143 -3.50 -5.91 -3.65
N LYS A 144 -4.77 -5.78 -3.27
CA LYS A 144 -5.63 -6.91 -2.83
C LYS A 144 -7.02 -6.77 -3.44
N GLY A 145 -7.19 -7.30 -4.65
CA GLY A 145 -8.44 -7.13 -5.38
C GLY A 145 -8.78 -5.65 -5.63
N ARG A 146 -10.00 -5.38 -6.08
CA ARG A 146 -10.50 -4.02 -6.31
C ARG A 146 -11.23 -3.50 -5.07
N ASN A 147 -10.48 -3.11 -4.06
CA ASN A 147 -10.98 -2.52 -2.82
C ASN A 147 -10.77 -1.00 -2.77
N HIS A 148 -10.97 -0.40 -1.61
CA HIS A 148 -10.76 1.05 -1.37
C HIS A 148 -9.35 1.55 -1.74
N PHE A 149 -8.32 0.69 -1.74
CA PHE A 149 -6.98 1.05 -2.21
C PHE A 149 -6.95 1.20 -3.73
N TYR A 150 -7.66 0.31 -4.45
CA TYR A 150 -7.87 0.45 -5.89
C TYR A 150 -8.59 1.75 -6.23
N ASP A 151 -9.63 2.13 -5.48
CA ASP A 151 -10.39 3.34 -5.75
C ASP A 151 -9.51 4.60 -5.66
N LEU A 152 -8.61 4.65 -4.66
CA LEU A 152 -7.65 5.76 -4.55
C LEU A 152 -6.58 5.73 -5.64
N TRP A 153 -6.14 4.53 -6.05
CA TRP A 153 -5.20 4.40 -7.16
C TRP A 153 -5.85 4.85 -8.48
N ALA A 154 -7.05 4.40 -8.78
CA ALA A 154 -7.79 4.81 -9.96
C ALA A 154 -8.01 6.33 -10.00
N LYS A 155 -8.34 6.93 -8.87
CA LYS A 155 -8.51 8.39 -8.75
C LYS A 155 -7.28 9.17 -9.21
N GLY A 156 -6.08 8.74 -8.82
CA GLY A 156 -4.84 9.40 -9.26
C GLY A 156 -4.48 9.09 -10.71
N MET A 157 -4.86 7.91 -11.24
CA MET A 157 -4.70 7.57 -12.66
C MET A 157 -5.62 8.38 -13.55
N ASP A 158 -6.83 8.69 -13.09
CA ASP A 158 -7.82 9.52 -13.79
C ASP A 158 -7.45 11.02 -13.77
N GLY A 159 -6.34 11.40 -13.15
CA GLY A 159 -5.82 12.77 -13.15
C GLY A 159 -6.57 13.72 -12.22
N ALA A 160 -7.13 13.21 -11.11
CA ALA A 160 -7.76 14.07 -10.11
C ALA A 160 -6.75 15.06 -9.51
N ASP A 161 -7.17 16.29 -9.31
CA ASP A 161 -6.36 17.35 -8.72
C ASP A 161 -5.75 16.88 -7.38
N ASP A 162 -4.50 17.25 -7.13
CA ASP A 162 -3.73 16.90 -5.94
C ASP A 162 -3.39 15.39 -5.78
N TRP A 163 -3.78 14.52 -6.71
CA TRP A 163 -3.52 13.08 -6.66
C TRP A 163 -2.53 12.62 -7.71
N SER A 164 -1.68 11.66 -7.33
CA SER A 164 -0.84 10.90 -8.26
C SER A 164 -0.81 9.44 -7.85
N SER A 165 -0.84 8.55 -8.83
CA SER A 165 -0.78 7.12 -8.62
C SER A 165 0.41 6.50 -9.35
N PHE A 166 1.03 5.56 -8.67
CA PHE A 166 2.21 4.85 -9.13
C PHE A 166 1.96 3.35 -9.01
N GLN A 167 2.47 2.59 -9.98
CA GLN A 167 2.40 1.14 -9.95
C GLN A 167 3.73 0.57 -10.44
N TYR A 168 4.35 -0.28 -9.62
CA TYR A 168 5.65 -0.87 -9.89
C TYR A 168 5.70 -2.34 -9.49
N THR A 169 6.39 -3.13 -10.28
CA THR A 169 6.62 -4.54 -10.01
C THR A 169 7.73 -4.76 -8.96
N THR A 170 7.90 -5.99 -8.53
CA THR A 170 9.05 -6.41 -7.71
C THR A 170 10.38 -6.10 -8.38
N LEU A 171 10.49 -6.30 -9.70
CA LEU A 171 11.72 -6.05 -10.45
C LEU A 171 12.09 -4.58 -10.50
N ASP A 172 11.11 -3.67 -10.59
CA ASP A 172 11.36 -2.22 -10.57
C ASP A 172 12.01 -1.74 -9.27
N GLY A 173 11.85 -2.50 -8.19
CA GLY A 173 12.51 -2.26 -6.91
C GLY A 173 14.02 -2.51 -6.93
N GLY A 174 14.49 -3.36 -7.83
CA GLY A 174 15.92 -3.69 -7.98
C GLY A 174 16.53 -4.48 -6.82
N ASN A 175 15.71 -4.97 -5.87
CA ASN A 175 16.17 -5.68 -4.67
C ASN A 175 16.13 -7.21 -4.81
N VAL A 176 15.49 -7.72 -5.87
CA VAL A 176 15.30 -9.15 -6.12
C VAL A 176 15.88 -9.49 -7.49
N PRO A 177 16.73 -10.50 -7.61
CA PRO A 177 17.23 -10.97 -8.89
C PRO A 177 16.08 -11.49 -9.77
N GLU A 178 16.17 -11.29 -11.09
CA GLU A 178 15.16 -11.77 -12.04
C GLU A 178 14.98 -13.30 -11.96
N SER A 179 16.06 -14.05 -11.72
CA SER A 179 16.00 -15.50 -11.55
C SER A 179 15.10 -15.94 -10.40
N GLU A 180 15.08 -15.18 -9.30
CA GLU A 180 14.22 -15.45 -8.15
C GLU A 180 12.75 -15.15 -8.48
N VAL A 181 12.48 -14.08 -9.21
CA VAL A 181 11.14 -13.77 -9.68
C VAL A 181 10.61 -14.83 -10.64
N GLN A 182 11.46 -15.36 -11.52
CA GLN A 182 11.08 -16.46 -12.41
C GLN A 182 10.83 -17.77 -11.64
N ALA A 183 11.62 -18.07 -10.61
CA ALA A 183 11.38 -19.23 -9.74
C ALA A 183 10.00 -19.10 -9.05
N ALA A 184 9.72 -17.93 -8.46
CA ALA A 184 8.43 -17.66 -7.84
C ALA A 184 7.26 -17.78 -8.83
N ARG A 185 7.45 -17.40 -10.09
CA ARG A 185 6.43 -17.57 -11.14
C ARG A 185 6.11 -19.03 -11.42
N SER A 186 7.08 -19.92 -11.27
CA SER A 186 6.88 -21.35 -11.45
C SER A 186 6.17 -22.01 -10.26
N ASP A 187 6.32 -21.45 -9.07
CA ASP A 187 5.82 -22.02 -7.81
C ASP A 187 4.41 -21.52 -7.45
N LEU A 188 4.02 -20.33 -7.92
CA LEU A 188 2.78 -19.66 -7.57
C LEU A 188 1.74 -19.80 -8.69
N ASP A 189 0.48 -19.79 -8.32
CA ASP A 189 -0.58 -19.59 -9.30
C ASP A 189 -0.49 -18.19 -9.93
N GLU A 190 -0.96 -18.07 -11.16
CA GLU A 190 -0.84 -16.86 -11.95
C GLU A 190 -1.41 -15.61 -11.26
N ARG A 191 -2.53 -15.74 -10.55
CA ARG A 191 -3.19 -14.62 -9.87
C ARG A 191 -2.37 -14.14 -8.68
N THR A 192 -1.88 -15.05 -7.86
CA THR A 192 -1.00 -14.74 -6.73
C THR A 192 0.28 -14.09 -7.24
N PHE A 193 0.89 -14.63 -8.30
CA PHE A 193 2.07 -14.05 -8.91
C PHE A 193 1.81 -12.62 -9.41
N ASN A 194 0.74 -12.42 -10.17
CA ASN A 194 0.40 -11.11 -10.71
C ASN A 194 0.11 -10.09 -9.60
N GLN A 195 -0.60 -10.50 -8.53
CA GLN A 195 -0.86 -9.62 -7.40
C GLN A 195 0.42 -9.26 -6.63
N GLU A 196 1.20 -10.28 -6.22
CA GLU A 196 2.30 -10.09 -5.27
C GLU A 196 3.59 -9.58 -5.93
N TYR A 197 3.86 -9.95 -7.20
CA TYR A 197 5.09 -9.60 -7.91
C TYR A 197 4.87 -8.55 -9.01
N CYS A 198 3.76 -8.62 -9.75
CA CYS A 198 3.47 -7.65 -10.81
C CYS A 198 2.65 -6.46 -10.30
N ALA A 199 2.22 -6.47 -9.03
CA ALA A 199 1.42 -5.42 -8.42
C ALA A 199 0.07 -5.18 -9.13
N GLU A 200 -0.56 -6.21 -9.67
CA GLU A 200 -1.83 -6.12 -10.37
C GLU A 200 -3.02 -6.23 -9.40
N PHE A 201 -4.07 -5.45 -9.64
CA PHE A 201 -5.34 -5.58 -8.92
C PHE A 201 -6.16 -6.74 -9.46
N VAL A 202 -5.85 -7.96 -9.02
CA VAL A 202 -6.53 -9.17 -9.46
C VAL A 202 -7.88 -9.32 -8.77
N THR A 203 -8.94 -9.49 -9.54
CA THR A 203 -10.30 -9.67 -9.00
C THR A 203 -10.59 -11.16 -8.81
N TYR A 204 -10.95 -11.54 -7.59
CA TYR A 204 -11.34 -12.92 -7.25
C TYR A 204 -12.84 -13.17 -7.42
N SER A 205 -13.65 -12.13 -7.68
CA SER A 205 -15.10 -12.23 -7.70
C SER A 205 -15.64 -12.83 -9.01
N GLY A 206 -16.41 -13.87 -8.90
CA GLY A 206 -17.38 -14.28 -9.91
C GLY A 206 -16.94 -15.34 -10.92
N LEU A 207 -15.70 -15.81 -10.94
CA LEU A 207 -15.30 -16.91 -11.81
C LEU A 207 -15.01 -18.18 -11.00
N ILE A 208 -16.01 -19.04 -10.87
CA ILE A 208 -15.84 -20.40 -10.32
C ILE A 208 -14.76 -21.16 -11.14
N TYR A 209 -14.65 -20.84 -12.43
CA TYR A 209 -13.65 -21.37 -13.35
C TYR A 209 -12.76 -20.23 -13.88
N TYR A 210 -11.79 -19.75 -13.08
CA TYR A 210 -10.90 -18.68 -13.48
C TYR A 210 -9.97 -19.00 -14.65
N ALA A 211 -9.71 -20.29 -14.87
CA ALA A 211 -8.93 -20.78 -16.01
C ALA A 211 -9.78 -20.94 -17.29
N PHE A 212 -11.08 -20.59 -17.26
CA PHE A 212 -11.91 -20.64 -18.44
C PHE A 212 -11.58 -19.50 -19.39
N SER A 213 -11.03 -19.83 -20.54
CA SER A 213 -10.85 -18.92 -21.67
C SER A 213 -11.81 -19.34 -22.78
N ARG A 214 -12.64 -18.40 -23.25
CA ARG A 214 -13.58 -18.69 -24.34
C ARG A 214 -12.85 -19.18 -25.60
N GLU A 215 -11.65 -18.68 -25.85
CA GLU A 215 -10.83 -19.08 -26.99
C GLU A 215 -10.24 -20.49 -26.87
N LEU A 216 -9.87 -20.89 -25.64
CA LEU A 216 -9.21 -22.17 -25.37
C LEU A 216 -10.18 -23.26 -24.87
N SER A 217 -11.27 -22.86 -24.22
CA SER A 217 -12.16 -23.78 -23.53
C SER A 217 -13.49 -24.03 -24.26
N VAL A 218 -13.75 -23.32 -25.36
CA VAL A 218 -14.93 -23.50 -26.20
C VAL A 218 -14.51 -24.12 -27.53
N SER A 219 -15.15 -25.21 -27.90
CA SER A 219 -14.94 -25.91 -29.17
C SER A 219 -16.28 -26.14 -29.86
N ASP A 220 -16.30 -26.02 -31.19
CA ASP A 220 -17.47 -26.38 -32.00
C ASP A 220 -17.59 -27.92 -32.21
N TYR A 221 -16.66 -28.65 -31.59
CA TYR A 221 -16.71 -30.12 -31.65
C TYR A 221 -17.83 -30.65 -30.74
N VAL A 222 -18.80 -31.32 -31.34
CA VAL A 222 -19.87 -32.06 -30.65
C VAL A 222 -19.71 -33.52 -31.01
N GLU A 223 -19.58 -34.37 -30.00
CA GLU A 223 -19.55 -35.83 -30.22
C GLU A 223 -20.96 -36.32 -30.53
N ASP A 224 -21.19 -36.79 -31.76
CA ASP A 224 -22.48 -37.31 -32.20
C ASP A 224 -22.88 -38.53 -31.37
N ASN A 225 -24.09 -38.49 -30.79
CA ASN A 225 -24.69 -39.56 -29.96
C ASN A 225 -24.13 -39.66 -28.51
N ALA A 226 -23.35 -38.73 -28.01
CA ALA A 226 -23.02 -38.70 -26.58
C ALA A 226 -24.20 -38.11 -25.75
N PRO A 227 -24.51 -38.68 -24.58
CA PRO A 227 -25.54 -38.10 -23.72
C PRO A 227 -25.08 -36.74 -23.19
N LEU A 228 -25.89 -35.70 -23.35
CA LEU A 228 -25.61 -34.36 -22.82
C LEU A 228 -25.92 -34.34 -21.32
N HIS A 229 -24.89 -34.07 -20.50
CA HIS A 229 -25.05 -33.81 -19.07
C HIS A 229 -24.99 -32.33 -18.81
N VAL A 230 -26.05 -31.73 -18.29
CA VAL A 230 -26.12 -30.31 -17.94
C VAL A 230 -26.17 -30.19 -16.42
N GLY A 231 -25.16 -29.55 -15.84
CA GLY A 231 -25.17 -29.13 -14.45
C GLY A 231 -25.47 -27.64 -14.36
N MET A 232 -26.44 -27.25 -13.57
CA MET A 232 -26.74 -25.85 -13.26
C MET A 232 -26.63 -25.66 -11.75
N ASP A 233 -25.84 -24.64 -11.34
CA ASP A 233 -25.80 -24.17 -9.97
C ASP A 233 -26.49 -22.81 -9.91
N PHE A 234 -27.52 -22.74 -9.08
CA PHE A 234 -28.27 -21.51 -8.83
C PHE A 234 -27.85 -20.98 -7.46
N ASN A 235 -26.78 -20.15 -7.42
CA ASN A 235 -26.50 -19.37 -6.22
C ASN A 235 -27.59 -18.31 -6.10
N LEU A 236 -28.43 -18.47 -5.09
CA LEU A 236 -29.34 -17.43 -4.61
C LEU A 236 -28.56 -16.66 -3.53
N ASP A 237 -27.89 -15.56 -3.93
CA ASP A 237 -27.43 -14.51 -3.02
C ASP A 237 -28.45 -13.37 -3.01
#